data_3153e4d579113328071922be27034447
#
_entry.id   3153e4d579113328071922be27034447
#
_cell.length_a   1.000
_cell.length_b   1.000
_cell.length_c   1.000
_cell.angle_alpha   90.00
_cell.angle_beta   90.00
_cell.angle_gamma   90.00
#
_symmetry.space_group_name_H-M   'P 1'
#
loop_
_entity.id
_entity.type
_entity.pdbx_description
1 polymer ?
#
loop_
_entity_poly.entity_id
_entity_poly.type
_entity_poly.pdbx_seq_one_letter_code
_entity_poly.pdbx_strand_id
1 'polypeptide(L)'
;MQSVYERYKLVAVYTIAVAAFWLATPATASAQVDAGVRAGLSIDPDQFYVGGHIETNPLVEHLVFRPNAEIGFGDNLTLVAFNFEFVWKFPRRRSDWGFYAGGGPAINLYQFDGPDDDTEAGFNFLGGFENRKGLFFEFKIGVDDSPDFKFGVGFTFR
;
A
#
# COMPACT_ATOMS: atom_id res chain seq x y z
N MET A 1 32.07 2.20 -14.24
CA MET A 1 30.84 2.64 -14.88
C MET A 1 29.59 2.14 -14.15
N GLN A 2 29.54 0.93 -13.66
CA GLN A 2 28.41 0.38 -12.87
C GLN A 2 28.10 1.15 -11.57
N SER A 3 29.10 1.63 -10.82
CA SER A 3 28.88 2.34 -9.54
C SER A 3 28.18 3.70 -9.70
N VAL A 4 28.31 4.34 -10.83
CA VAL A 4 27.69 5.65 -11.12
C VAL A 4 26.22 5.46 -11.46
N TYR A 5 25.89 4.42 -12.21
CA TYR A 5 24.51 4.07 -12.59
C TYR A 5 23.66 3.68 -11.38
N GLU A 6 24.21 2.91 -10.43
CA GLU A 6 23.53 2.54 -9.18
C GLU A 6 23.23 3.76 -8.30
N ARG A 7 24.13 4.75 -8.27
CA ARG A 7 23.89 6.00 -7.53
C ARG A 7 22.74 6.81 -8.13
N TYR A 8 22.58 6.82 -9.46
CA TYR A 8 21.45 7.52 -10.10
C TYR A 8 20.13 6.82 -9.85
N LYS A 9 20.08 5.49 -9.81
CA LYS A 9 18.87 4.74 -9.44
C LYS A 9 18.42 5.06 -8.01
N LEU A 10 19.33 5.01 -7.04
CA LEU A 10 19.04 5.37 -5.65
C LEU A 10 18.52 6.81 -5.54
N VAL A 11 19.17 7.76 -6.20
CA VAL A 11 18.73 9.16 -6.22
C VAL A 11 17.36 9.29 -6.86
N ALA A 12 17.07 8.58 -7.95
CA ALA A 12 15.77 8.60 -8.60
C ALA A 12 14.66 8.03 -7.70
N VAL A 13 14.91 6.91 -7.01
CA VAL A 13 13.96 6.31 -6.06
C VAL A 13 13.70 7.25 -4.87
N TYR A 14 14.74 7.84 -4.30
CA TYR A 14 14.57 8.83 -3.23
C TYR A 14 13.85 10.09 -3.71
N THR A 15 14.13 10.56 -4.92
CA THR A 15 13.47 11.74 -5.50
C THR A 15 11.98 11.46 -5.75
N ILE A 16 11.62 10.28 -6.23
CA ILE A 16 10.22 9.86 -6.44
C ILE A 16 9.50 9.70 -5.09
N ALA A 17 10.13 9.09 -4.10
CA ALA A 17 9.57 8.94 -2.76
C ALA A 17 9.36 10.30 -2.06
N VAL A 18 10.31 11.22 -2.19
CA VAL A 18 10.21 12.58 -1.67
C VAL A 18 9.17 13.39 -2.44
N ALA A 19 9.10 13.27 -3.76
CA ALA A 19 8.07 13.93 -4.58
C ALA A 19 6.66 13.42 -4.27
N ALA A 20 6.49 12.12 -4.05
CA ALA A 20 5.22 11.53 -3.61
C ALA A 20 4.82 12.05 -2.20
N PHE A 21 5.77 12.25 -1.31
CA PHE A 21 5.53 12.83 0.01
C PHE A 21 5.13 14.33 -0.07
N TRP A 22 5.72 15.10 -0.99
CA TRP A 22 5.39 16.52 -1.20
C TRP A 22 4.06 16.73 -1.94
N LEU A 23 3.64 15.79 -2.79
CA LEU A 23 2.31 15.81 -3.42
C LEU A 23 1.19 15.47 -2.42
N ALA A 24 1.52 14.94 -1.26
CA ALA A 24 0.59 14.71 -0.15
C ALA A 24 0.38 15.96 0.73
N THR A 25 1.00 17.12 0.41
CA THR A 25 0.65 18.37 1.10
C THR A 25 -0.72 18.82 0.61
N PRO A 26 -1.70 19.02 1.53
CA PRO A 26 -3.05 19.37 1.13
C PRO A 26 -3.07 20.74 0.45
N ALA A 27 -3.32 20.76 -0.85
CA ALA A 27 -3.89 21.95 -1.46
C ALA A 27 -5.21 22.24 -0.73
N THR A 28 -5.40 23.45 -0.30
CA THR A 28 -6.53 23.97 0.46
C THR A 28 -7.88 23.86 -0.28
N ALA A 29 -8.32 22.65 -0.49
CA ALA A 29 -9.70 22.29 -0.73
C ALA A 29 -10.04 21.25 0.32
N SER A 30 -11.14 21.41 1.02
CA SER A 30 -11.62 20.59 2.16
C SER A 30 -11.85 19.11 1.82
N ALA A 31 -10.92 18.45 1.19
CA ALA A 31 -10.87 17.01 1.11
C ALA A 31 -10.19 16.54 2.40
N GLN A 32 -10.99 16.21 3.39
CA GLN A 32 -10.50 15.55 4.59
C GLN A 32 -9.95 14.20 4.14
N VAL A 33 -8.65 14.04 4.24
CA VAL A 33 -7.92 12.83 3.86
C VAL A 33 -7.30 12.28 5.12
N ASP A 34 -7.64 11.05 5.45
CA ASP A 34 -7.05 10.36 6.59
C ASP A 34 -5.75 9.67 6.14
N ALA A 35 -4.70 9.81 6.91
CA ALA A 35 -3.44 9.11 6.68
C ALA A 35 -3.31 7.93 7.64
N GLY A 36 -2.50 6.95 7.28
CA GLY A 36 -2.27 5.81 8.16
C GLY A 36 -0.99 5.05 7.86
N VAL A 37 -0.69 4.12 8.75
CA VAL A 37 0.46 3.24 8.66
C VAL A 37 0.01 1.78 8.69
N ARG A 38 0.81 0.91 8.10
CA ARG A 38 0.55 -0.54 8.06
C ARG A 38 1.84 -1.33 8.14
N ALA A 39 1.75 -2.55 8.63
CA ALA A 39 2.81 -3.52 8.62
C ALA A 39 2.21 -4.92 8.50
N GLY A 40 2.97 -5.87 8.01
CA GLY A 40 2.48 -7.22 7.85
C GLY A 40 3.48 -8.18 7.26
N LEU A 41 2.96 -9.31 6.83
CA LEU A 41 3.70 -10.40 6.21
C LEU A 41 3.10 -10.68 4.83
N SER A 42 3.94 -11.06 3.89
CA SER A 42 3.54 -11.61 2.60
C SER A 42 4.06 -13.03 2.42
N ILE A 43 3.37 -13.79 1.59
CA ILE A 43 3.75 -15.14 1.16
C ILE A 43 3.88 -15.07 -0.35
N ASP A 44 4.94 -15.65 -0.86
CA ASP A 44 5.33 -15.67 -2.27
C ASP A 44 5.35 -14.27 -2.91
N PRO A 45 6.40 -13.51 -2.63
CA PRO A 45 7.58 -13.82 -1.81
C PRO A 45 7.34 -13.66 -0.29
N ASP A 46 8.06 -14.48 0.50
CA ASP A 46 8.05 -14.39 1.96
C ASP A 46 8.77 -13.14 2.42
N GLN A 47 8.01 -12.18 2.93
CA GLN A 47 8.53 -10.87 3.34
C GLN A 47 7.78 -10.33 4.56
N PHE A 48 8.50 -9.58 5.36
CA PHE A 48 7.89 -8.59 6.25
C PHE A 48 7.79 -7.27 5.51
N TYR A 49 6.66 -6.59 5.57
CA TYR A 49 6.49 -5.28 4.96
C TYR A 49 6.01 -4.21 5.95
N VAL A 50 6.38 -2.98 5.66
CA VAL A 50 5.86 -1.77 6.29
C VAL A 50 5.41 -0.79 5.22
N GLY A 51 4.46 0.07 5.53
CA GLY A 51 3.98 1.04 4.57
C GLY A 51 3.10 2.11 5.16
N GLY A 52 2.67 3.00 4.28
CA GLY A 52 1.75 4.07 4.58
C GLY A 52 0.60 4.10 3.58
N HIS A 53 -0.54 4.66 3.98
CA HIS A 53 -1.69 4.85 3.11
C HIS A 53 -2.35 6.20 3.37
N ILE A 54 -3.09 6.65 2.38
CA ILE A 54 -4.06 7.73 2.52
C ILE A 54 -5.44 7.14 2.23
N GLU A 55 -6.45 7.63 2.92
CA GLU A 55 -7.84 7.27 2.68
C GLU A 55 -8.62 8.55 2.37
N THR A 56 -9.24 8.61 1.21
CA THR A 56 -10.06 9.74 0.80
C THR A 56 -11.43 9.73 1.49
N ASN A 57 -12.11 10.85 1.49
CA ASN A 57 -13.55 10.86 1.73
C ASN A 57 -14.24 9.89 0.75
N PRO A 58 -15.39 9.34 1.11
CA PRO A 58 -16.14 8.48 0.19
C PRO A 58 -16.37 9.17 -1.15
N LEU A 59 -15.95 8.51 -2.24
CA LEU A 59 -16.18 8.96 -3.62
C LEU A 59 -17.66 8.86 -3.98
N VAL A 60 -18.28 7.79 -3.54
CA VAL A 60 -19.72 7.55 -3.50
C VAL A 60 -20.02 6.86 -2.17
N GLU A 61 -21.29 6.74 -1.79
CA GLU A 61 -21.67 6.12 -0.54
C GLU A 61 -20.90 4.81 -0.30
N HIS A 62 -20.17 4.73 0.81
CA HIS A 62 -19.36 3.58 1.25
C HIS A 62 -18.09 3.25 0.44
N LEU A 63 -17.84 3.86 -0.70
CA LEU A 63 -16.64 3.60 -1.52
C LEU A 63 -15.58 4.66 -1.26
N VAL A 64 -14.42 4.25 -0.79
CA VAL A 64 -13.25 5.13 -0.59
C VAL A 64 -12.12 4.70 -1.54
N PHE A 65 -11.28 5.67 -1.93
CA PHE A 65 -10.02 5.40 -2.59
C PHE A 65 -8.90 5.42 -1.56
N ARG A 66 -8.09 4.36 -1.51
CA ARG A 66 -7.04 4.16 -0.50
C ARG A 66 -5.71 3.79 -1.14
N PRO A 67 -5.02 4.74 -1.79
CA PRO A 67 -3.68 4.50 -2.29
C PRO A 67 -2.71 4.26 -1.14
N ASN A 68 -1.76 3.35 -1.36
CA ASN A 68 -0.75 3.03 -0.36
C ASN A 68 0.59 2.68 -1.01
N ALA A 69 1.67 2.87 -0.25
CA ALA A 69 3.01 2.46 -0.59
C ALA A 69 3.55 1.54 0.50
N GLU A 70 4.15 0.44 0.10
CA GLU A 70 4.68 -0.58 0.99
C GLU A 70 6.11 -0.93 0.58
N ILE A 71 6.96 -1.21 1.57
CA ILE A 71 8.30 -1.75 1.35
C ILE A 71 8.37 -3.09 2.07
N GLY A 72 8.61 -4.15 1.32
CA GLY A 72 8.78 -5.52 1.80
C GLY A 72 10.27 -5.90 1.83
N PHE A 73 10.65 -6.60 2.88
CA PHE A 73 11.99 -7.09 3.11
C PHE A 73 11.94 -8.61 3.23
N GLY A 74 12.61 -9.31 2.34
CA GLY A 74 12.77 -10.76 2.32
C GLY A 74 14.21 -11.18 2.09
N ASP A 75 14.45 -12.46 2.01
CA ASP A 75 15.78 -12.99 1.72
C ASP A 75 16.20 -12.64 0.28
N ASN A 76 17.25 -11.83 0.14
CA ASN A 76 17.82 -11.36 -1.14
C ASN A 76 16.84 -10.61 -2.06
N LEU A 77 15.73 -10.11 -1.52
CA LEU A 77 14.72 -9.40 -2.28
C LEU A 77 14.09 -8.26 -1.46
N THR A 78 14.11 -7.06 -2.00
CA THR A 78 13.33 -5.93 -1.51
C THR A 78 12.24 -5.61 -2.52
N LEU A 79 11.00 -5.52 -2.06
CA LEU A 79 9.84 -5.15 -2.89
C LEU A 79 9.32 -3.79 -2.47
N VAL A 80 9.25 -2.85 -3.41
CA VAL A 80 8.51 -1.60 -3.23
C VAL A 80 7.21 -1.69 -4.03
N ALA A 81 6.08 -1.61 -3.36
CA ALA A 81 4.77 -1.72 -3.96
C ALA A 81 3.97 -0.43 -3.81
N PHE A 82 3.40 0.05 -4.92
CA PHE A 82 2.43 1.13 -4.94
C PHE A 82 1.08 0.55 -5.32
N ASN A 83 0.10 0.64 -4.43
CA ASN A 83 -1.23 0.08 -4.62
C ASN A 83 -2.27 1.20 -4.73
N PHE A 84 -3.19 1.07 -5.66
CA PHE A 84 -4.28 2.01 -5.93
C PHE A 84 -5.60 1.31 -5.66
N GLU A 85 -6.00 1.24 -4.40
CA GLU A 85 -7.10 0.42 -3.92
C GLU A 85 -8.41 1.21 -3.83
N PHE A 86 -9.49 0.61 -4.32
CA PHE A 86 -10.87 1.04 -4.09
C PHE A 86 -11.49 0.10 -3.06
N VAL A 87 -12.00 0.66 -1.98
CA VAL A 87 -12.45 -0.08 -0.79
C VAL A 87 -13.90 0.27 -0.49
N TRP A 88 -14.74 -0.76 -0.50
CA TRP A 88 -16.12 -0.66 -0.08
C TRP A 88 -16.24 -0.96 1.41
N LYS A 89 -16.71 0.00 2.20
CA LYS A 89 -16.92 -0.13 3.65
C LYS A 89 -18.37 -0.50 3.92
N PHE A 90 -18.58 -1.70 4.44
CA PHE A 90 -19.93 -2.15 4.75
C PHE A 90 -20.51 -1.39 5.96
N PRO A 91 -21.80 -1.09 5.96
CA PRO A 91 -22.46 -0.40 7.06
C PRO A 91 -22.29 -1.14 8.39
N ARG A 92 -21.81 -0.43 9.41
CA ARG A 92 -21.68 -0.96 10.77
C ARG A 92 -23.06 -0.93 11.44
N ARG A 93 -23.59 -2.08 11.86
CA ARG A 93 -24.90 -2.13 12.51
C ARG A 93 -24.84 -1.75 13.99
N ARG A 94 -24.20 -2.56 14.84
CA ARG A 94 -24.12 -2.36 16.31
C ARG A 94 -22.71 -2.57 16.88
N SER A 95 -21.73 -2.83 16.02
CA SER A 95 -20.35 -3.09 16.41
C SER A 95 -19.48 -1.87 16.19
N ASP A 96 -18.45 -1.71 17.01
CA ASP A 96 -17.38 -0.75 16.74
C ASP A 96 -16.49 -1.18 15.57
N TRP A 97 -16.53 -2.47 15.23
CA TRP A 97 -15.84 -3.05 14.10
C TRP A 97 -16.73 -3.06 12.87
N GLY A 98 -16.19 -2.65 11.73
CA GLY A 98 -16.80 -2.74 10.42
C GLY A 98 -15.98 -3.62 9.50
N PHE A 99 -16.66 -4.35 8.62
CA PHE A 99 -16.04 -5.10 7.54
C PHE A 99 -15.85 -4.20 6.32
N TYR A 100 -14.81 -4.45 5.55
CA TYR A 100 -14.60 -3.84 4.24
C TYR A 100 -14.01 -4.86 3.26
N ALA A 101 -14.22 -4.61 1.97
CA ALA A 101 -13.62 -5.38 0.88
C ALA A 101 -13.32 -4.46 -0.30
N GLY A 102 -12.38 -4.83 -1.12
CA GLY A 102 -12.01 -4.01 -2.26
C GLY A 102 -10.95 -4.64 -3.13
N GLY A 103 -10.33 -3.82 -3.93
CA GLY A 103 -9.22 -4.21 -4.78
C GLY A 103 -8.72 -3.05 -5.62
N GLY A 104 -7.65 -3.30 -6.36
CA GLY A 104 -7.08 -2.32 -7.26
C GLY A 104 -5.75 -2.73 -7.85
N PRO A 105 -5.30 -2.00 -8.88
CA PRO A 105 -4.02 -2.24 -9.50
C PRO A 105 -2.85 -1.91 -8.58
N ALA A 106 -1.73 -2.59 -8.81
CA ALA A 106 -0.48 -2.40 -8.12
C ALA A 106 0.68 -2.26 -9.11
N ILE A 107 1.68 -1.49 -8.72
CA ILE A 107 2.98 -1.43 -9.38
C ILE A 107 4.01 -1.94 -8.39
N ASN A 108 4.69 -3.02 -8.74
CA ASN A 108 5.65 -3.72 -7.92
C ASN A 108 7.06 -3.56 -8.50
N LEU A 109 7.97 -3.03 -7.69
CA LEU A 109 9.38 -2.85 -8.03
C LEU A 109 10.17 -3.89 -7.23
N TYR A 110 10.61 -4.93 -7.90
CA TYR A 110 11.43 -6.00 -7.33
C TYR A 110 12.91 -5.64 -7.45
N GLN A 111 13.60 -5.55 -6.32
CA GLN A 111 15.03 -5.29 -6.25
C GLN A 111 15.71 -6.53 -5.68
N PHE A 112 16.45 -7.24 -6.52
CA PHE A 112 17.26 -8.40 -6.15
C PHE A 112 18.67 -7.97 -5.75
N ASP A 113 19.34 -8.77 -4.92
CA ASP A 113 20.78 -8.59 -4.61
C ASP A 113 21.64 -8.97 -5.82
N GLY A 114 21.37 -8.36 -6.99
CA GLY A 114 22.02 -8.62 -8.28
C GLY A 114 21.74 -7.52 -9.29
N PRO A 115 22.15 -7.71 -10.55
CA PRO A 115 21.96 -6.71 -11.61
C PRO A 115 20.53 -6.64 -12.16
N ASP A 116 19.62 -7.53 -11.74
CA ASP A 116 18.31 -7.72 -12.34
C ASP A 116 17.22 -7.11 -11.43
N ASP A 117 16.93 -5.82 -11.64
CA ASP A 117 15.73 -5.19 -11.09
C ASP A 117 14.57 -5.39 -12.07
N ASP A 118 13.38 -5.69 -11.55
CA ASP A 118 12.18 -5.85 -12.35
C ASP A 118 11.05 -4.93 -11.87
N THR A 119 10.22 -4.49 -12.81
CA THR A 119 9.05 -3.65 -12.53
C THR A 119 7.83 -4.30 -13.15
N GLU A 120 6.90 -4.69 -12.33
CA GLU A 120 5.75 -5.47 -12.73
C GLU A 120 4.46 -4.79 -12.31
N ALA A 121 3.40 -5.03 -13.07
CA ALA A 121 2.06 -4.56 -12.77
C ALA A 121 1.19 -5.74 -12.37
N GLY A 122 0.54 -5.64 -11.22
CA GLY A 122 -0.36 -6.65 -10.72
C GLY A 122 -1.69 -6.06 -10.26
N PHE A 123 -2.51 -6.89 -9.66
CA PHE A 123 -3.79 -6.50 -9.07
C PHE A 123 -3.99 -7.18 -7.71
N ASN A 124 -4.54 -6.46 -6.75
CA ASN A 124 -4.84 -7.00 -5.43
C ASN A 124 -6.35 -6.97 -5.16
N PHE A 125 -6.87 -8.08 -4.64
CA PHE A 125 -8.14 -8.13 -3.92
C PHE A 125 -7.87 -8.07 -2.43
N LEU A 126 -8.71 -7.38 -1.69
CA LEU A 126 -8.52 -7.22 -0.25
C LEU A 126 -9.82 -7.32 0.53
N GLY A 127 -9.70 -7.74 1.76
CA GLY A 127 -10.78 -7.72 2.74
C GLY A 127 -10.23 -7.52 4.13
N GLY A 128 -11.04 -6.95 5.01
CA GLY A 128 -10.56 -6.68 6.36
C GLY A 128 -11.64 -6.17 7.30
N PHE A 129 -11.18 -5.92 8.51
CA PHE A 129 -12.00 -5.34 9.59
C PHE A 129 -11.30 -4.09 10.10
N GLU A 130 -12.06 -3.03 10.31
CA GLU A 130 -11.56 -1.81 10.95
C GLU A 130 -12.45 -1.39 12.10
N ASN A 131 -11.85 -0.85 13.15
CA ASN A 131 -12.61 -0.25 14.24
C ASN A 131 -12.80 1.26 14.03
N ARG A 132 -13.69 1.87 14.84
CA ARG A 132 -13.97 3.32 14.76
C ARG A 132 -12.77 4.19 15.10
N LYS A 133 -11.79 3.67 15.85
CA LYS A 133 -10.58 4.40 16.25
C LYS A 133 -9.50 4.37 15.18
N GLY A 134 -9.64 3.56 14.12
CA GLY A 134 -8.71 3.47 13.01
C GLY A 134 -7.84 2.21 12.94
N LEU A 135 -7.86 1.37 13.98
CA LEU A 135 -7.15 0.08 13.92
C LEU A 135 -7.84 -0.84 12.91
N PHE A 136 -7.05 -1.48 12.04
CA PHE A 136 -7.56 -2.43 11.06
C PHE A 136 -6.68 -3.67 10.92
N PHE A 137 -7.30 -4.75 10.48
CA PHE A 137 -6.67 -5.99 10.04
C PHE A 137 -7.09 -6.25 8.60
N GLU A 138 -6.15 -6.60 7.75
CA GLU A 138 -6.35 -6.73 6.33
C GLU A 138 -5.70 -8.00 5.79
N PHE A 139 -6.40 -8.62 4.88
CA PHE A 139 -5.92 -9.73 4.09
C PHE A 139 -6.00 -9.35 2.61
N LYS A 140 -4.94 -9.58 1.84
CA LYS A 140 -4.88 -9.34 0.39
C LYS A 140 -4.54 -10.63 -0.34
N ILE A 141 -5.12 -10.77 -1.52
CA ILE A 141 -4.80 -11.80 -2.50
C ILE A 141 -4.32 -11.06 -3.75
N GLY A 142 -3.08 -11.32 -4.13
CA GLY A 142 -2.51 -10.80 -5.37
C GLY A 142 -2.85 -11.71 -6.55
N VAL A 143 -2.98 -11.10 -7.70
CA VAL A 143 -3.06 -11.78 -9.00
C VAL A 143 -2.05 -11.15 -9.94
N ASP A 144 -1.68 -11.88 -10.98
CA ASP A 144 -0.57 -11.55 -11.87
C ASP A 144 0.73 -11.38 -11.05
N ASP A 145 1.46 -10.30 -11.22
CA ASP A 145 2.76 -10.07 -10.61
C ASP A 145 2.67 -9.35 -9.23
N SER A 146 1.61 -9.61 -8.47
CA SER A 146 1.49 -9.21 -7.07
C SER A 146 1.76 -10.39 -6.14
N PRO A 147 2.29 -10.17 -4.91
CA PRO A 147 2.44 -11.24 -3.92
C PRO A 147 1.14 -12.00 -3.69
N ASP A 148 1.20 -13.33 -3.68
CA ASP A 148 0.02 -14.20 -3.64
C ASP A 148 -0.89 -13.89 -2.45
N PHE A 149 -0.29 -13.78 -1.26
CA PHE A 149 -1.02 -13.47 -0.03
C PHE A 149 -0.28 -12.43 0.82
N LYS A 150 -1.04 -11.48 1.35
CA LYS A 150 -0.55 -10.54 2.36
C LYS A 150 -1.52 -10.53 3.55
N PHE A 151 -0.96 -10.49 4.74
CA PHE A 151 -1.69 -10.26 5.96
C PHE A 151 -1.09 -9.05 6.68
N GLY A 152 -1.92 -8.09 7.02
CA GLY A 152 -1.48 -6.83 7.61
C GLY A 152 -2.34 -6.34 8.77
N VAL A 153 -1.72 -5.54 9.58
CA VAL A 153 -2.34 -4.72 10.61
C VAL A 153 -1.92 -3.27 10.39
N GLY A 154 -2.80 -2.34 10.67
CA GLY A 154 -2.47 -0.94 10.53
C GLY A 154 -3.39 -0.03 11.33
N PHE A 155 -3.11 1.24 11.23
CA PHE A 155 -3.85 2.29 11.92
C PHE A 155 -4.06 3.48 10.99
N THR A 156 -5.30 3.92 10.84
CA THR A 156 -5.68 5.14 10.13
C THR A 156 -5.93 6.25 11.16
N PHE A 157 -5.20 7.34 11.07
CA PHE A 157 -5.35 8.52 11.92
C PHE A 157 -6.57 9.31 11.45
N ARG A 158 -7.55 9.48 12.32
CA ARG A 158 -8.84 10.17 12.07
C ARG A 158 -9.05 11.29 13.05
#